data_7c5dfd365cea812cc4a8b4728109713f
#
_entry.id   7c5dfd365cea812cc4a8b4728109713f
#
_cell.length_a   1.000
_cell.length_b   1.000
_cell.length_c   1.000
_cell.angle_alpha   90.00
_cell.angle_beta   90.00
_cell.angle_gamma   90.00
#
_symmetry.space_group_name_H-M   'P 1'
#
loop_
_entity.id
_entity.type
_entity.pdbx_description
1 polymer ?
#
loop_
_entity_poly.entity_id
_entity_poly.type
_entity_poly.pdbx_seq_one_letter_code
_entity_poly.pdbx_strand_id
1 'polypeptide(L)'
;MSLKRRDFLKTGFAAGAAMAAAVGTVEAKPKKPDPKKKDEVYDVVVVGAGFAGMCAALEAAEQGAKTVLLEKMGRPDGTTVYSSGWIAAVGSRFQKNHPEDNEEAFFNDMMKLSGYRSDPELVRVYAKEAGKGIDWLADHGTPFFLWENLPAPELSRCVISPGEGITGGSMLLRCLMVALKKKGVPIHNNT
;
A
#
# COMPACT_ATOMS: atom_id res chain seq x y z
N MET A 1 -30.10 35.79 -19.94
CA MET A 1 -31.01 34.97 -19.12
C MET A 1 -30.13 34.23 -18.09
N SER A 2 -30.09 34.74 -16.87
CA SER A 2 -29.19 34.22 -15.81
C SER A 2 -29.88 33.08 -15.07
N LEU A 3 -29.41 31.86 -15.24
CA LEU A 3 -29.86 30.71 -14.46
C LEU A 3 -29.47 30.91 -13.00
N LYS A 4 -30.45 30.93 -12.11
CA LYS A 4 -30.21 31.08 -10.66
C LYS A 4 -29.56 29.81 -10.14
N ARG A 5 -28.54 29.97 -9.30
CA ARG A 5 -27.76 28.88 -8.66
C ARG A 5 -28.63 27.74 -8.09
N ARG A 6 -29.85 28.08 -7.69
CA ARG A 6 -30.87 27.17 -7.14
C ARG A 6 -31.47 26.22 -8.19
N ASP A 7 -31.57 26.66 -9.45
CA ASP A 7 -32.13 25.84 -10.54
C ASP A 7 -31.07 24.89 -11.11
N PHE A 8 -29.79 25.28 -11.08
CA PHE A 8 -28.66 24.38 -11.38
C PHE A 8 -28.53 23.22 -10.41
N LEU A 9 -28.74 23.47 -9.11
CA LEU A 9 -28.70 22.41 -8.10
C LEU A 9 -29.87 21.42 -8.24
N LYS A 10 -31.07 21.89 -8.61
CA LYS A 10 -32.24 21.02 -8.82
C LYS A 10 -32.10 20.12 -10.05
N THR A 11 -31.58 20.66 -11.16
CA THR A 11 -31.34 19.85 -12.37
C THR A 11 -30.17 18.90 -12.22
N GLY A 12 -29.09 19.27 -11.50
CA GLY A 12 -27.96 18.40 -11.22
C GLY A 12 -28.34 17.22 -10.32
N PHE A 13 -29.22 17.44 -9.33
CA PHE A 13 -29.68 16.39 -8.43
C PHE A 13 -30.59 15.38 -9.12
N ALA A 14 -31.47 15.84 -10.02
CA ALA A 14 -32.37 14.98 -10.78
C ALA A 14 -31.60 14.12 -11.81
N ALA A 15 -30.57 14.66 -12.46
CA ALA A 15 -29.72 13.93 -13.39
C ALA A 15 -28.83 12.89 -12.65
N GLY A 16 -28.30 13.22 -11.47
CA GLY A 16 -27.51 12.32 -10.64
C GLY A 16 -28.33 11.14 -10.11
N ALA A 17 -29.58 11.38 -9.69
CA ALA A 17 -30.47 10.34 -9.22
C ALA A 17 -30.92 9.38 -10.35
N ALA A 18 -31.12 9.89 -11.55
CA ALA A 18 -31.47 9.08 -12.72
C ALA A 18 -30.29 8.19 -13.19
N MET A 19 -29.03 8.67 -13.09
CA MET A 19 -27.86 7.86 -13.38
C MET A 19 -27.56 6.81 -12.30
N ALA A 20 -27.83 7.11 -11.03
CA ALA A 20 -27.68 6.14 -9.94
C ALA A 20 -28.70 5.00 -10.03
N ALA A 21 -29.89 5.25 -10.59
CA ALA A 21 -30.91 4.21 -10.80
C ALA A 21 -30.62 3.34 -12.04
N ALA A 22 -29.80 3.81 -12.97
CA ALA A 22 -29.41 3.06 -14.17
C ALA A 22 -28.17 2.18 -13.97
N VAL A 23 -27.39 2.41 -12.92
CA VAL A 23 -26.32 1.51 -12.49
C VAL A 23 -26.97 0.44 -11.63
N GLY A 24 -27.57 -0.56 -12.27
CA GLY A 24 -28.02 -1.75 -11.60
C GLY A 24 -26.86 -2.32 -10.78
N THR A 25 -27.08 -2.50 -9.49
CA THR A 25 -26.15 -3.25 -8.65
C THR A 25 -26.01 -4.63 -9.26
N VAL A 26 -24.89 -4.85 -9.98
CA VAL A 26 -24.53 -6.22 -10.39
C VAL A 26 -24.10 -6.92 -9.10
N GLU A 27 -25.08 -7.46 -8.38
CA GLU A 27 -24.82 -8.47 -7.35
C GLU A 27 -24.17 -9.64 -8.08
N ALA A 28 -22.86 -9.74 -7.98
CA ALA A 28 -22.16 -10.94 -8.38
C ALA A 28 -22.69 -12.08 -7.48
N LYS A 29 -23.61 -12.88 -8.02
CA LYS A 29 -24.08 -14.09 -7.32
C LYS A 29 -22.83 -14.93 -7.01
N PRO A 30 -22.64 -15.34 -5.75
CA PRO A 30 -21.52 -16.21 -5.42
C PRO A 30 -21.60 -17.45 -6.31
N LYS A 31 -20.51 -17.69 -7.05
CA LYS A 31 -20.37 -18.92 -7.84
C LYS A 31 -20.51 -20.09 -6.87
N LYS A 32 -21.48 -20.97 -7.13
CA LYS A 32 -21.56 -22.23 -6.38
C LYS A 32 -20.24 -22.97 -6.50
N PRO A 33 -19.69 -23.50 -5.40
CA PRO A 33 -18.44 -24.28 -5.45
C PRO A 33 -18.61 -25.44 -6.43
N ASP A 34 -17.60 -25.64 -7.28
CA ASP A 34 -17.53 -26.79 -8.19
C ASP A 34 -17.29 -28.03 -7.33
N PRO A 35 -18.23 -29.01 -7.30
CA PRO A 35 -18.10 -30.20 -6.45
C PRO A 35 -16.93 -31.12 -6.85
N LYS A 36 -16.25 -30.84 -7.97
CA LYS A 36 -15.07 -31.57 -8.42
C LYS A 36 -13.75 -30.89 -8.05
N LYS A 37 -13.78 -29.66 -7.55
CA LYS A 37 -12.58 -28.95 -7.12
C LYS A 37 -12.26 -29.42 -5.72
N LYS A 38 -11.13 -30.11 -5.53
CA LYS A 38 -10.63 -30.45 -4.19
C LYS A 38 -10.33 -29.14 -3.44
N ASP A 39 -10.71 -29.09 -2.18
CA ASP A 39 -10.34 -27.97 -1.31
C ASP A 39 -8.81 -27.89 -1.23
N GLU A 40 -8.29 -26.72 -1.50
CA GLU A 40 -6.87 -26.44 -1.29
C GLU A 40 -6.67 -25.97 0.13
N VAL A 41 -5.74 -26.58 0.83
CA VAL A 41 -5.36 -26.21 2.21
C VAL A 41 -4.11 -25.34 2.15
N TYR A 42 -4.14 -24.25 2.87
CA TYR A 42 -3.03 -23.31 3.04
C TYR A 42 -2.72 -23.13 4.51
N ASP A 43 -1.45 -22.89 4.83
CA ASP A 43 -1.01 -22.57 6.19
C ASP A 43 -1.36 -21.13 6.55
N VAL A 44 -1.26 -20.23 5.55
CA VAL A 44 -1.57 -18.80 5.70
C VAL A 44 -2.47 -18.33 4.57
N VAL A 45 -3.56 -17.67 4.95
CA VAL A 45 -4.46 -16.97 4.02
C VAL A 45 -4.40 -15.49 4.33
N VAL A 46 -3.92 -14.69 3.38
CA VAL A 46 -3.87 -13.23 3.49
C VAL A 46 -5.04 -12.64 2.72
N VAL A 47 -5.78 -11.72 3.33
CA VAL A 47 -6.94 -11.06 2.72
C VAL A 47 -6.60 -9.60 2.43
N GLY A 48 -6.63 -9.24 1.14
CA GLY A 48 -6.31 -7.92 0.60
C GLY A 48 -4.89 -7.85 0.03
N ALA A 49 -4.80 -7.57 -1.29
CA ALA A 49 -3.54 -7.47 -2.03
C ALA A 49 -3.07 -6.00 -2.17
N GLY A 50 -3.24 -5.20 -1.12
CA GLY A 50 -2.52 -3.94 -0.95
C GLY A 50 -1.10 -4.16 -0.46
N PHE A 51 -0.35 -3.09 -0.22
CA PHE A 51 1.07 -3.16 0.16
C PHE A 51 1.32 -4.07 1.38
N ALA A 52 0.59 -3.85 2.47
CA ALA A 52 0.77 -4.63 3.70
C ALA A 52 0.46 -6.12 3.49
N GLY A 53 -0.62 -6.44 2.77
CA GLY A 53 -0.98 -7.83 2.49
C GLY A 53 0.04 -8.54 1.61
N MET A 54 0.59 -7.86 0.60
CA MET A 54 1.65 -8.43 -0.23
C MET A 54 2.94 -8.68 0.57
N CYS A 55 3.33 -7.75 1.45
CA CYS A 55 4.48 -7.95 2.32
C CYS A 55 4.26 -9.14 3.26
N ALA A 56 3.08 -9.21 3.90
CA ALA A 56 2.76 -10.32 4.81
C ALA A 56 2.75 -11.68 4.10
N ALA A 57 2.18 -11.75 2.89
CA ALA A 57 2.14 -12.98 2.12
C ALA A 57 3.54 -13.42 1.65
N LEU A 58 4.38 -12.47 1.27
CA LEU A 58 5.76 -12.74 0.85
C LEU A 58 6.59 -13.24 2.03
N GLU A 59 6.52 -12.56 3.17
CA GLU A 59 7.22 -12.96 4.39
C GLU A 59 6.78 -14.35 4.87
N ALA A 60 5.47 -14.63 4.91
CA ALA A 60 4.97 -15.95 5.27
C ALA A 60 5.50 -17.06 4.35
N ALA A 61 5.52 -16.80 3.04
CA ALA A 61 6.07 -17.76 2.07
C ALA A 61 7.58 -17.93 2.20
N GLU A 62 8.31 -16.91 2.61
CA GLU A 62 9.76 -16.97 2.88
C GLU A 62 10.09 -17.80 4.10
N GLN A 63 9.20 -17.76 5.09
CA GLN A 63 9.27 -18.65 6.28
C GLN A 63 8.83 -20.09 5.98
N GLY A 64 8.51 -20.41 4.72
CA GLY A 64 8.16 -21.75 4.27
C GLY A 64 6.67 -22.11 4.37
N ALA A 65 5.81 -21.18 4.76
CA ALA A 65 4.38 -21.42 4.82
C ALA A 65 3.75 -21.49 3.42
N LYS A 66 2.87 -22.47 3.19
CA LYS A 66 2.04 -22.52 1.98
C LYS A 66 1.00 -21.40 2.07
N THR A 67 1.24 -20.34 1.33
CA THR A 67 0.50 -19.06 1.45
C THR A 67 -0.37 -18.81 0.23
N VAL A 68 -1.55 -18.19 0.45
CA VAL A 68 -2.43 -17.65 -0.60
C VAL A 68 -2.82 -16.21 -0.28
N LEU A 69 -2.94 -15.38 -1.30
CA LEU A 69 -3.38 -14.00 -1.20
C LEU A 69 -4.72 -13.83 -1.93
N LEU A 70 -5.73 -13.37 -1.20
CA LEU A 70 -7.08 -13.12 -1.71
C LEU A 70 -7.30 -11.63 -1.93
N GLU A 71 -7.84 -11.25 -3.08
CA GLU A 71 -8.10 -9.87 -3.43
C GLU A 71 -9.53 -9.69 -3.94
N LYS A 72 -10.24 -8.73 -3.36
CA LYS A 72 -11.62 -8.39 -3.72
C LYS A 72 -11.72 -7.82 -5.14
N MET A 73 -10.75 -7.03 -5.55
CA MET A 73 -10.75 -6.35 -6.85
C MET A 73 -10.22 -7.26 -7.96
N GLY A 74 -10.43 -6.86 -9.21
CA GLY A 74 -9.93 -7.57 -10.38
C GLY A 74 -8.41 -7.57 -10.53
N ARG A 75 -7.72 -6.78 -9.72
CA ARG A 75 -6.26 -6.68 -9.67
C ARG A 75 -5.78 -6.25 -8.29
N PRO A 76 -4.56 -6.64 -7.90
CA PRO A 76 -3.92 -6.12 -6.71
C PRO A 76 -3.59 -4.62 -6.88
N ASP A 77 -4.12 -3.74 -6.02
CA ASP A 77 -3.76 -2.32 -6.02
C ASP A 77 -3.91 -1.64 -4.65
N GLY A 78 -5.11 -1.55 -4.11
CA GLY A 78 -5.38 -0.81 -2.88
C GLY A 78 -5.05 0.69 -3.02
N THR A 79 -4.92 1.39 -1.88
CA THR A 79 -4.56 2.82 -1.85
C THR A 79 -3.10 3.08 -2.22
N THR A 80 -2.26 2.07 -2.20
CA THR A 80 -0.82 2.19 -2.46
C THR A 80 -0.52 2.71 -3.86
N VAL A 81 -1.31 2.34 -4.87
CA VAL A 81 -1.11 2.79 -6.26
C VAL A 81 -1.19 4.31 -6.43
N TYR A 82 -1.88 5.00 -5.51
CA TYR A 82 -2.05 6.45 -5.54
C TYR A 82 -0.93 7.20 -4.82
N SER A 83 -0.06 6.50 -4.11
CA SER A 83 1.05 7.14 -3.39
C SER A 83 2.21 7.48 -4.33
N SER A 84 2.93 8.55 -3.99
CA SER A 84 4.16 8.93 -4.70
C SER A 84 5.33 7.95 -4.47
N GLY A 85 5.20 7.05 -3.50
CA GLY A 85 6.23 6.07 -3.16
C GLY A 85 7.31 6.58 -2.21
N TRP A 86 7.03 7.67 -1.49
CA TRP A 86 7.90 8.19 -0.46
C TRP A 86 7.70 7.43 0.84
N ILE A 87 8.80 7.02 1.46
CA ILE A 87 8.80 6.35 2.76
C ILE A 87 9.83 7.03 3.63
N ALA A 88 9.37 7.61 4.75
CA ALA A 88 10.25 8.18 5.75
C ALA A 88 10.74 7.06 6.70
N ALA A 89 12.05 7.00 6.93
CA ALA A 89 12.64 6.04 7.85
C ALA A 89 14.00 6.50 8.34
N VAL A 90 14.50 5.85 9.37
CA VAL A 90 15.88 5.97 9.83
C VAL A 90 16.53 4.59 9.89
N GLY A 91 17.83 4.54 9.78
CA GLY A 91 18.60 3.30 9.94
C GLY A 91 18.57 2.35 8.75
N SER A 92 18.12 2.79 7.57
CA SER A 92 18.24 2.01 6.32
C SER A 92 19.64 2.14 5.71
N ARG A 93 20.01 1.20 4.84
CA ARG A 93 21.27 1.24 4.07
C ARG A 93 21.43 2.49 3.20
N PHE A 94 20.32 3.14 2.86
CA PHE A 94 20.31 4.36 2.04
C PHE A 94 20.71 5.61 2.82
N GLN A 95 20.70 5.56 4.16
CA GLN A 95 20.96 6.69 5.07
C GLN A 95 22.31 6.60 5.78
N LYS A 96 23.25 5.84 5.27
CA LYS A 96 24.57 5.63 5.90
C LYS A 96 25.34 6.91 6.19
N ASN A 97 25.06 7.99 5.44
CA ASN A 97 25.74 9.27 5.57
C ASN A 97 25.08 10.20 6.61
N HIS A 98 24.04 9.74 7.29
CA HIS A 98 23.27 10.51 8.28
C HIS A 98 23.21 9.77 9.64
N PRO A 99 24.38 9.49 10.27
CA PRO A 99 24.40 8.75 11.54
C PRO A 99 23.83 9.54 12.73
N GLU A 100 23.69 10.86 12.59
CA GLU A 100 23.04 11.74 13.57
C GLU A 100 21.53 11.54 13.65
N ASP A 101 20.92 11.01 12.60
CA ASP A 101 19.49 10.72 12.56
C ASP A 101 19.22 9.32 13.11
N ASN A 102 18.38 9.23 14.13
CA ASN A 102 18.13 8.01 14.88
C ASN A 102 16.66 7.82 15.22
N GLU A 103 16.33 6.66 15.76
CA GLU A 103 14.96 6.25 16.08
C GLU A 103 14.25 7.24 17.02
N GLU A 104 14.94 7.77 18.03
CA GLU A 104 14.34 8.68 19.01
C GLU A 104 14.07 10.05 18.39
N ALA A 105 14.99 10.58 17.59
CA ALA A 105 14.78 11.82 16.84
C ALA A 105 13.60 11.69 15.88
N PHE A 106 13.53 10.57 15.17
CA PHE A 106 12.43 10.31 14.24
C PHE A 106 11.09 10.16 14.95
N PHE A 107 11.05 9.44 16.07
CA PHE A 107 9.85 9.33 16.91
C PHE A 107 9.35 10.70 17.36
N ASN A 108 10.24 11.55 17.89
CA ASN A 108 9.89 12.87 18.39
C ASN A 108 9.34 13.78 17.28
N ASP A 109 9.94 13.73 16.09
CA ASP A 109 9.47 14.50 14.93
C ASP A 109 8.09 14.04 14.47
N MET A 110 7.85 12.74 14.36
CA MET A 110 6.54 12.20 13.99
C MET A 110 5.46 12.59 15.01
N MET A 111 5.76 12.51 16.30
CA MET A 111 4.82 12.92 17.35
C MET A 111 4.52 14.42 17.27
N LYS A 112 5.54 15.25 17.06
CA LYS A 112 5.39 16.70 16.88
C LYS A 112 4.57 17.04 15.63
N LEU A 113 4.87 16.44 14.49
CA LEU A 113 4.15 16.66 13.22
C LEU A 113 2.68 16.28 13.32
N SER A 114 2.35 15.22 14.05
CA SER A 114 0.96 14.80 14.29
C SER A 114 0.23 15.68 15.32
N GLY A 115 0.92 16.66 15.93
CA GLY A 115 0.40 17.41 17.06
C GLY A 115 0.10 16.53 18.27
N TYR A 116 0.92 15.49 18.49
CA TYR A 116 0.79 14.48 19.55
C TYR A 116 -0.54 13.72 19.56
N ARG A 117 -1.16 13.57 18.38
CA ARG A 117 -2.43 12.84 18.22
C ARG A 117 -2.24 11.41 17.73
N SER A 118 -1.06 11.05 17.25
CA SER A 118 -0.74 9.68 16.87
C SER A 118 -0.53 8.81 18.11
N ASP A 119 -0.85 7.52 17.97
CA ASP A 119 -0.54 6.53 18.99
C ASP A 119 0.98 6.39 19.14
N PRO A 120 1.54 6.71 20.31
CA PRO A 120 2.99 6.72 20.52
C PRO A 120 3.62 5.32 20.41
N GLU A 121 2.88 4.26 20.74
CA GLU A 121 3.39 2.88 20.62
C GLU A 121 3.57 2.51 19.15
N LEU A 122 2.58 2.82 18.31
CA LEU A 122 2.67 2.59 16.87
C LEU A 122 3.78 3.41 16.22
N VAL A 123 3.91 4.68 16.62
CA VAL A 123 4.99 5.55 16.11
C VAL A 123 6.36 4.99 16.50
N ARG A 124 6.52 4.49 17.71
CA ARG A 124 7.77 3.89 18.18
C ARG A 124 8.14 2.64 17.40
N VAL A 125 7.17 1.75 17.16
CA VAL A 125 7.36 0.57 16.32
C VAL A 125 7.78 0.97 14.91
N TYR A 126 7.11 1.97 14.32
CA TYR A 126 7.45 2.45 12.98
C TYR A 126 8.86 3.04 12.93
N ALA A 127 9.21 3.92 13.87
CA ALA A 127 10.53 4.53 13.93
C ALA A 127 11.66 3.50 14.01
N LYS A 128 11.43 2.42 14.75
CA LYS A 128 12.39 1.32 14.94
C LYS A 128 12.51 0.39 13.73
N GLU A 129 11.42 0.08 13.05
CA GLU A 129 11.37 -1.01 12.07
C GLU A 129 11.35 -0.51 10.60
N ALA A 130 11.02 0.76 10.35
CA ALA A 130 10.86 1.28 8.99
C ALA A 130 12.13 1.15 8.13
N GLY A 131 13.31 1.40 8.71
CA GLY A 131 14.59 1.27 8.01
C GLY A 131 14.86 -0.16 7.54
N LYS A 132 14.61 -1.14 8.41
CA LYS A 132 14.72 -2.57 8.07
C LYS A 132 13.70 -2.96 6.99
N GLY A 133 12.49 -2.41 7.07
CA GLY A 133 11.45 -2.63 6.05
C GLY A 133 11.86 -2.12 4.67
N ILE A 134 12.50 -0.96 4.59
CA ILE A 134 13.06 -0.43 3.34
C ILE A 134 14.15 -1.36 2.80
N ASP A 135 15.06 -1.80 3.65
CA ASP A 135 16.13 -2.71 3.25
C ASP A 135 15.58 -4.05 2.74
N TRP A 136 14.59 -4.60 3.43
CA TRP A 136 13.88 -5.81 3.00
C TRP A 136 13.20 -5.62 1.63
N LEU A 137 12.49 -4.51 1.41
CA LEU A 137 11.90 -4.20 0.10
C LEU A 137 12.94 -4.07 -1.01
N ALA A 138 14.09 -3.46 -0.72
CA ALA A 138 15.19 -3.35 -1.67
C ALA A 138 15.76 -4.72 -2.03
N ASP A 139 15.89 -5.63 -1.07
CA ASP A 139 16.33 -7.01 -1.30
C ASP A 139 15.35 -7.78 -2.19
N HIS A 140 14.08 -7.40 -2.17
CA HIS A 140 13.02 -7.94 -3.04
C HIS A 140 12.89 -7.19 -4.39
N GLY A 141 13.86 -6.34 -4.71
CA GLY A 141 13.98 -5.70 -6.02
C GLY A 141 13.25 -4.36 -6.15
N THR A 142 12.81 -3.77 -5.06
CA THR A 142 12.29 -2.41 -5.09
C THR A 142 13.45 -1.42 -5.21
N PRO A 143 13.49 -0.59 -6.25
CA PRO A 143 14.51 0.45 -6.38
C PRO A 143 14.20 1.58 -5.40
N PHE A 144 15.21 2.03 -4.67
CA PHE A 144 15.13 3.19 -3.80
C PHE A 144 16.33 4.10 -3.97
N PHE A 145 16.12 5.40 -3.76
CA PHE A 145 17.19 6.36 -3.55
C PHE A 145 16.81 7.33 -2.42
N LEU A 146 17.79 7.83 -1.69
CA LEU A 146 17.59 8.85 -0.69
C LEU A 146 17.34 10.20 -1.37
N TRP A 147 16.31 10.91 -0.94
CA TRP A 147 16.03 12.25 -1.42
C TRP A 147 16.67 13.28 -0.50
N GLU A 148 17.84 13.79 -0.90
CA GLU A 148 18.67 14.67 -0.06
C GLU A 148 18.34 16.17 -0.18
N ASN A 149 17.58 16.57 -1.19
CA ASN A 149 17.37 17.98 -1.55
C ASN A 149 16.04 18.58 -1.07
N LEU A 150 15.50 18.09 0.03
CA LEU A 150 14.30 18.70 0.59
C LEU A 150 14.67 19.84 1.56
N PRO A 151 13.91 20.97 1.56
CA PRO A 151 14.25 22.16 2.31
C PRO A 151 14.08 22.05 3.83
N ALA A 152 13.66 20.89 4.33
CA ALA A 152 13.45 20.64 5.74
C ALA A 152 14.25 19.41 6.20
N PRO A 153 15.00 19.48 7.32
CA PRO A 153 15.78 18.37 7.84
C PRO A 153 14.97 17.08 8.06
N GLU A 154 13.73 17.23 8.47
CA GLU A 154 12.81 16.11 8.71
C GLU A 154 12.51 15.29 7.45
N LEU A 155 12.81 15.83 6.28
CA LEU A 155 12.55 15.20 4.98
C LEU A 155 13.78 14.50 4.40
N SER A 156 14.97 14.70 4.98
CA SER A 156 16.21 13.99 4.59
C SER A 156 16.13 12.49 4.86
N ARG A 157 15.12 12.05 5.58
CA ARG A 157 14.83 10.65 5.91
C ARG A 157 14.03 9.92 4.85
N CYS A 158 13.55 10.63 3.83
CA CYS A 158 12.69 10.02 2.84
C CYS A 158 13.51 9.29 1.79
N VAL A 159 13.26 7.98 1.66
CA VAL A 159 13.60 7.26 0.45
C VAL A 159 12.41 7.29 -0.49
N ILE A 160 12.69 7.33 -1.78
CA ILE A 160 11.67 7.32 -2.81
C ILE A 160 11.90 6.14 -3.75
N SER A 161 10.81 5.44 -4.08
CA SER A 161 10.82 4.49 -5.18
C SER A 161 10.46 5.22 -6.47
N PRO A 162 11.35 5.25 -7.48
CA PRO A 162 11.08 5.93 -8.74
C PRO A 162 9.96 5.23 -9.50
N GLY A 163 8.99 6.01 -9.93
CA GLY A 163 7.85 5.51 -10.68
C GLY A 163 7.99 5.79 -12.18
N GLU A 164 8.92 5.18 -12.89
CA GLU A 164 9.12 5.39 -14.33
C GLU A 164 7.80 5.25 -15.13
N GLY A 165 7.14 6.36 -15.42
CA GLY A 165 5.83 6.41 -16.09
C GLY A 165 4.63 5.92 -15.26
N ILE A 166 4.83 5.58 -13.98
CA ILE A 166 3.82 5.16 -13.03
C ILE A 166 4.08 5.84 -11.68
N THR A 167 3.16 5.74 -10.73
CA THR A 167 3.41 6.25 -9.37
C THR A 167 4.46 5.37 -8.66
N GLY A 168 5.21 5.95 -7.72
CA GLY A 168 6.16 5.17 -6.91
C GLY A 168 5.47 4.05 -6.13
N GLY A 169 4.24 4.28 -5.63
CA GLY A 169 3.44 3.24 -5.00
C GLY A 169 3.07 2.10 -5.94
N SER A 170 2.80 2.38 -7.22
CA SER A 170 2.61 1.34 -8.23
C SER A 170 3.89 0.55 -8.48
N MET A 171 5.06 1.19 -8.41
CA MET A 171 6.34 0.50 -8.51
C MET A 171 6.57 -0.45 -7.33
N LEU A 172 6.27 -0.02 -6.10
CA LEU A 172 6.33 -0.87 -4.91
C LEU A 172 5.50 -2.15 -5.09
N LEU A 173 4.23 -2.01 -5.48
CA LEU A 173 3.35 -3.17 -5.69
C LEU A 173 3.84 -4.07 -6.83
N ARG A 174 4.34 -3.48 -7.91
CA ARG A 174 4.90 -4.24 -9.04
C ARG A 174 6.07 -5.12 -8.61
N CYS A 175 6.99 -4.59 -7.83
CA CYS A 175 8.14 -5.35 -7.31
C CYS A 175 7.68 -6.49 -6.39
N LEU A 176 6.74 -6.22 -5.48
CA LEU A 176 6.17 -7.25 -4.61
C LEU A 176 5.42 -8.34 -5.38
N MET A 177 4.65 -7.98 -6.42
CA MET A 177 4.00 -8.98 -7.29
C MET A 177 5.01 -9.89 -7.98
N VAL A 178 6.13 -9.34 -8.44
CA VAL A 178 7.22 -10.14 -9.04
C VAL A 178 7.83 -11.08 -8.00
N ALA A 179 8.07 -10.60 -6.78
CA ALA A 179 8.63 -11.40 -5.69
C ALA A 179 7.67 -12.54 -5.28
N LEU A 180 6.39 -12.23 -5.08
CA LEU A 180 5.34 -13.23 -4.77
C LEU A 180 5.24 -14.30 -5.87
N LYS A 181 5.30 -13.90 -7.13
CA LYS A 181 5.31 -14.84 -8.26
C LYS A 181 6.52 -15.74 -8.24
N LYS A 182 7.72 -15.21 -7.95
CA LYS A 182 8.95 -16.01 -7.82
C LYS A 182 8.85 -17.03 -6.68
N LYS A 183 8.16 -16.69 -5.59
CA LYS A 183 7.92 -17.60 -4.45
C LYS A 183 6.73 -18.55 -4.67
N GLY A 184 6.03 -18.44 -5.78
CA GLY A 184 4.90 -19.32 -6.10
C GLY A 184 3.63 -19.04 -5.30
N VAL A 185 3.49 -17.86 -4.71
CA VAL A 185 2.29 -17.46 -3.96
C VAL A 185 1.15 -17.14 -4.94
N PRO A 186 0.04 -17.89 -4.93
CA PRO A 186 -1.11 -17.57 -5.77
C PRO A 186 -1.85 -16.34 -5.26
N ILE A 187 -2.32 -15.51 -6.20
CA ILE A 187 -3.17 -14.35 -5.93
C ILE A 187 -4.52 -14.60 -6.60
N HIS A 188 -5.57 -14.72 -5.80
CA HIS A 188 -6.93 -14.88 -6.29
C HIS A 188 -7.66 -13.54 -6.26
N ASN A 189 -7.91 -13.00 -7.45
CA ASN A 189 -8.67 -11.75 -7.61
C ASN A 189 -10.18 -12.04 -7.71
N ASN A 190 -11.00 -11.01 -7.44
CA ASN A 190 -12.47 -11.11 -7.44
C ASN A 190 -12.99 -12.14 -6.43
N THR A 191 -12.37 -12.21 -5.28
CA THR A 191 -12.68 -13.22 -4.24
C THR A 191 -13.17 -12.57 -2.97
#